data_79e673087b947da6b6aa0bf4bba3c75d
#
_entry.id   79e673087b947da6b6aa0bf4bba3c75d
#
_cell.length_a   1.000
_cell.length_b   1.000
_cell.length_c   1.000
_cell.angle_alpha   90.00
_cell.angle_beta   90.00
_cell.angle_gamma   90.00
#
_symmetry.space_group_name_H-M   'P 1'
#
loop_
_entity.id
_entity.type
_entity.pdbx_description
1 polymer ?
#
loop_
_entity_poly.entity_id
_entity_poly.type
_entity_poly.pdbx_seq_one_letter_code
_entity_poly.pdbx_strand_id
1 'polypeptide(L)'
;MRPLASALLMMLAFAPLGCKHRQAQSQSAFEKGAPELASTVHLGDPKVADQLVSGFHEIEANAWRWTARQFVVVLRAPAGSGQIGAGLQVHLTVPPVVIEKLGAVTLSASIGDGTLAPETWSKPGDYVYRRDVPASLIRSGSVRLEFQLDKAIPAGSVDQRELGIVVSSIGLALK
;
A
#
# COMPACT_ATOMS: atom_id res chain seq x y z
N MET A 1 -24.09 -92.25 11.38
CA MET A 1 -22.89 -92.46 10.52
C MET A 1 -22.59 -91.14 9.81
N ARG A 2 -21.38 -90.68 9.93
CA ARG A 2 -20.77 -89.47 9.28
C ARG A 2 -20.67 -89.63 7.75
N PRO A 3 -20.47 -88.59 6.94
CA PRO A 3 -19.35 -87.65 6.96
C PRO A 3 -19.62 -86.21 6.58
N LEU A 4 -18.81 -85.39 7.11
CA LEU A 4 -18.01 -84.23 6.69
C LEU A 4 -18.04 -83.81 5.23
N ALA A 5 -18.34 -82.52 4.97
CA ALA A 5 -17.92 -81.82 3.77
C ALA A 5 -17.45 -80.40 4.14
N SER A 6 -16.19 -80.15 3.89
CA SER A 6 -15.45 -78.86 4.07
C SER A 6 -15.96 -77.81 3.11
N ALA A 7 -16.26 -76.63 3.61
CA ALA A 7 -16.50 -75.46 2.77
C ALA A 7 -15.25 -74.55 2.86
N LEU A 8 -14.57 -74.38 1.72
CA LEU A 8 -13.44 -73.54 1.48
C LEU A 8 -13.89 -72.08 1.36
N LEU A 9 -13.51 -71.23 2.31
CA LEU A 9 -13.84 -69.81 2.32
C LEU A 9 -12.73 -69.04 1.56
N MET A 10 -13.08 -68.57 0.39
CA MET A 10 -12.19 -67.76 -0.45
C MET A 10 -12.31 -66.29 -0.04
N MET A 11 -11.34 -65.75 0.74
CA MET A 11 -11.23 -64.33 1.03
C MET A 11 -10.74 -63.55 -0.19
N LEU A 12 -11.61 -62.75 -0.78
CA LEU A 12 -11.22 -61.69 -1.74
C LEU A 12 -10.73 -60.49 -0.97
N ALA A 13 -9.43 -60.20 -1.03
CA ALA A 13 -8.85 -58.97 -0.55
C ALA A 13 -9.16 -57.81 -1.51
N PHE A 14 -10.04 -56.89 -1.09
CA PHE A 14 -10.22 -55.62 -1.78
C PHE A 14 -9.16 -54.64 -1.24
N ALA A 15 -8.20 -54.28 -2.09
CA ALA A 15 -7.27 -53.20 -1.85
C ALA A 15 -7.94 -51.87 -2.22
N PRO A 16 -8.02 -50.86 -1.33
CA PRO A 16 -8.45 -49.54 -1.70
C PRO A 16 -7.27 -48.83 -2.41
N LEU A 17 -7.36 -48.63 -3.72
CA LEU A 17 -6.48 -47.68 -4.43
C LEU A 17 -6.79 -46.26 -3.91
N GLY A 18 -5.89 -45.73 -3.13
CA GLY A 18 -6.01 -44.45 -2.47
C GLY A 18 -6.01 -43.27 -3.45
N CYS A 19 -7.03 -42.45 -3.36
CA CYS A 19 -7.03 -41.09 -3.86
C CYS A 19 -6.07 -40.20 -3.01
N LYS A 20 -4.77 -40.24 -3.31
CA LYS A 20 -3.76 -39.39 -2.65
C LYS A 20 -3.32 -38.17 -3.46
N HIS A 21 -3.99 -37.88 -4.59
CA HIS A 21 -3.53 -36.83 -5.51
C HIS A 21 -4.41 -35.56 -5.58
N ARG A 22 -5.45 -35.46 -4.75
CA ARG A 22 -6.35 -34.28 -4.81
C ARG A 22 -6.21 -33.29 -3.67
N GLN A 23 -5.43 -33.62 -2.63
CA GLN A 23 -5.22 -32.69 -1.49
C GLN A 23 -4.02 -31.77 -1.65
N ALA A 24 -3.05 -32.09 -2.51
CA ALA A 24 -1.87 -31.23 -2.72
C ALA A 24 -2.13 -30.02 -3.62
N GLN A 25 -3.17 -30.05 -4.46
CA GLN A 25 -3.51 -28.91 -5.34
C GLN A 25 -4.43 -27.87 -4.70
N SER A 26 -5.10 -28.20 -3.60
CA SER A 26 -5.98 -27.24 -2.90
C SER A 26 -5.24 -26.37 -1.87
N GLN A 27 -4.04 -26.77 -1.43
CA GLN A 27 -3.24 -25.99 -0.48
C GLN A 27 -2.38 -24.93 -1.15
N SER A 28 -1.98 -25.12 -2.42
CA SER A 28 -1.18 -24.12 -3.14
C SER A 28 -1.98 -22.93 -3.68
N ALA A 29 -3.31 -22.97 -3.65
CA ALA A 29 -4.17 -21.89 -4.08
C ALA A 29 -4.49 -20.88 -2.95
N PHE A 30 -4.26 -21.25 -1.68
CA PHE A 30 -4.51 -20.38 -0.52
C PHE A 30 -3.25 -19.64 -0.02
N GLU A 31 -2.07 -19.96 -0.54
CA GLU A 31 -0.81 -19.26 -0.23
C GLU A 31 -0.45 -18.18 -1.27
N LYS A 32 -1.41 -17.60 -1.96
CA LYS A 32 -1.18 -16.29 -2.53
C LYS A 32 -1.28 -15.28 -1.39
N GLY A 33 -0.17 -15.16 -0.65
CA GLY A 33 -0.04 -14.26 0.49
C GLY A 33 -0.57 -12.87 0.12
N ALA A 34 -1.18 -12.20 1.08
CA ALA A 34 -1.56 -10.79 0.91
C ALA A 34 -0.40 -10.04 0.26
N PRO A 35 -0.63 -9.15 -0.71
CA PRO A 35 0.44 -8.46 -1.43
C PRO A 35 1.39 -7.85 -0.41
N GLU A 36 2.68 -8.19 -0.53
CA GLU A 36 3.69 -7.72 0.42
C GLU A 36 3.82 -6.20 0.26
N LEU A 37 3.48 -5.48 1.32
CA LEU A 37 3.58 -4.02 1.32
C LEU A 37 5.04 -3.59 1.11
N ALA A 38 5.26 -2.63 0.24
CA ALA A 38 6.54 -1.96 0.07
C ALA A 38 6.71 -0.85 1.11
N SER A 39 7.93 -0.59 1.57
CA SER A 39 8.26 0.59 2.40
C SER A 39 8.43 1.86 1.58
N THR A 40 8.58 1.73 0.27
CA THR A 40 8.57 2.84 -0.69
C THR A 40 7.70 2.47 -1.88
N VAL A 41 6.80 3.36 -2.25
CA VAL A 41 5.93 3.23 -3.43
C VAL A 41 6.31 4.27 -4.48
N HIS A 42 6.43 3.83 -5.73
CA HIS A 42 6.57 4.70 -6.89
C HIS A 42 5.20 4.80 -7.58
N LEU A 43 4.66 5.99 -7.68
CA LEU A 43 3.26 6.20 -8.09
C LEU A 43 2.99 5.94 -9.57
N GLY A 44 4.04 5.80 -10.37
CA GLY A 44 3.98 5.30 -11.74
C GLY A 44 3.88 3.77 -11.88
N ASP A 45 4.10 3.02 -10.78
CA ASP A 45 3.97 1.56 -10.80
C ASP A 45 2.53 1.14 -10.48
N PRO A 46 1.81 0.46 -11.39
CA PRO A 46 0.46 -0.02 -11.12
C PRO A 46 0.38 -1.08 -10.01
N LYS A 47 1.49 -1.77 -9.70
CA LYS A 47 1.53 -2.82 -8.66
C LYS A 47 1.35 -2.27 -7.25
N VAL A 48 1.57 -0.97 -7.03
CA VAL A 48 1.40 -0.35 -5.71
C VAL A 48 -0.02 0.17 -5.46
N ALA A 49 -0.95 -0.05 -6.39
CA ALA A 49 -2.31 0.49 -6.30
C ALA A 49 -3.02 0.14 -4.98
N ASP A 50 -2.84 -1.07 -4.47
CA ASP A 50 -3.45 -1.53 -3.21
C ASP A 50 -2.91 -0.79 -1.97
N GLN A 51 -1.74 -0.13 -2.07
CA GLN A 51 -1.17 0.70 -1.01
C GLN A 51 -1.66 2.14 -1.07
N LEU A 52 -2.17 2.60 -2.22
CA LEU A 52 -2.72 3.93 -2.43
C LEU A 52 -4.22 3.93 -2.05
N VAL A 53 -4.50 4.12 -0.76
CA VAL A 53 -5.84 3.88 -0.19
C VAL A 53 -6.89 4.84 -0.72
N SER A 54 -6.56 6.13 -0.86
CA SER A 54 -7.48 7.15 -1.38
C SER A 54 -6.75 8.42 -1.81
N GLY A 55 -7.43 9.24 -2.65
CA GLY A 55 -6.98 10.56 -3.00
C GLY A 55 -5.85 10.62 -4.04
N PHE A 56 -5.62 9.53 -4.76
CA PHE A 56 -4.71 9.50 -5.92
C PHE A 56 -5.53 9.31 -7.20
N HIS A 57 -5.20 10.10 -8.20
CA HIS A 57 -5.79 9.97 -9.53
C HIS A 57 -5.04 8.92 -10.36
N GLU A 58 -5.43 8.75 -11.63
CA GLU A 58 -4.79 7.81 -12.53
C GLU A 58 -3.30 8.13 -12.76
N ILE A 59 -2.54 7.11 -13.17
CA ILE A 59 -1.12 7.27 -13.52
C ILE A 59 -1.01 8.18 -14.74
N GLU A 60 -0.15 9.18 -14.67
CA GLU A 60 0.21 10.04 -15.79
C GLU A 60 1.69 9.92 -16.11
N ALA A 61 2.02 9.98 -17.40
CA ALA A 61 3.38 9.83 -17.94
C ALA A 61 4.13 8.57 -17.44
N ASN A 62 3.44 7.53 -16.97
CA ASN A 62 3.99 6.33 -16.34
C ASN A 62 4.96 6.63 -15.18
N ALA A 63 4.81 7.76 -14.50
CA ALA A 63 5.78 8.25 -13.52
C ALA A 63 5.16 8.81 -12.24
N TRP A 64 3.97 9.36 -12.29
CA TRP A 64 3.39 10.12 -11.19
C TRP A 64 1.86 10.11 -11.22
N ARG A 65 1.27 10.63 -10.14
CA ARG A 65 -0.18 10.86 -10.02
C ARG A 65 -0.46 12.24 -9.44
N TRP A 66 -1.53 12.88 -9.88
CA TRP A 66 -2.13 13.95 -9.13
C TRP A 66 -2.76 13.42 -7.86
N THR A 67 -2.78 14.25 -6.82
CA THR A 67 -3.53 13.97 -5.60
C THR A 67 -4.80 14.82 -5.54
N ALA A 68 -5.78 14.34 -4.78
CA ALA A 68 -6.83 15.19 -4.24
C ALA A 68 -6.27 16.02 -3.06
N ARG A 69 -7.12 16.84 -2.44
CA ARG A 69 -6.78 17.62 -1.24
C ARG A 69 -6.35 16.72 -0.07
N GLN A 70 -6.97 15.55 0.06
CA GLN A 70 -6.63 14.52 1.04
C GLN A 70 -6.21 13.25 0.31
N PHE A 71 -5.11 12.64 0.74
CA PHE A 71 -4.67 11.38 0.18
C PHE A 71 -4.01 10.51 1.24
N VAL A 72 -4.13 9.20 1.07
CA VAL A 72 -3.77 8.22 2.09
C VAL A 72 -3.00 7.06 1.46
N VAL A 73 -1.88 6.69 2.08
CA VAL A 73 -1.06 5.55 1.67
C VAL A 73 -0.78 4.64 2.87
N VAL A 74 -0.65 3.34 2.61
CA VAL A 74 -0.17 2.37 3.60
C VAL A 74 1.18 1.83 3.14
N LEU A 75 2.21 1.98 3.98
CA LEU A 75 3.56 1.51 3.71
C LEU A 75 3.97 0.45 4.73
N ARG A 76 4.86 -0.47 4.32
CA ARG A 76 5.53 -1.35 5.27
C ARG A 76 6.46 -0.52 6.16
N ALA A 77 6.40 -0.74 7.46
CA ALA A 77 7.36 -0.17 8.39
C ALA A 77 8.74 -0.81 8.16
N PRO A 78 9.83 -0.03 8.03
CA PRO A 78 11.18 -0.58 7.97
C PRO A 78 11.50 -1.40 9.22
N ALA A 79 12.21 -2.52 9.07
CA ALA A 79 12.63 -3.35 10.19
C ALA A 79 13.43 -2.51 11.21
N GLY A 80 13.09 -2.59 12.50
CA GLY A 80 13.73 -1.80 13.56
C GLY A 80 13.13 -0.39 13.77
N SER A 81 12.29 0.10 12.89
CA SER A 81 11.73 1.47 13.01
C SER A 81 10.83 1.68 14.22
N GLY A 82 10.24 0.61 14.77
CA GLY A 82 9.50 0.68 16.04
C GLY A 82 10.37 1.01 17.27
N GLN A 83 11.70 0.89 17.18
CA GLN A 83 12.64 1.22 18.26
C GLN A 83 13.30 2.60 18.04
N ILE A 84 13.69 2.92 16.80
CA ILE A 84 14.49 4.12 16.52
C ILE A 84 13.77 5.17 15.66
N GLY A 85 12.58 4.84 15.15
CA GLY A 85 11.84 5.70 14.23
C GLY A 85 12.21 5.48 12.77
N ALA A 86 11.62 6.28 11.89
CA ALA A 86 11.86 6.25 10.45
C ALA A 86 11.95 7.66 9.87
N GLY A 87 12.54 7.78 8.69
CA GLY A 87 12.48 8.99 7.86
C GLY A 87 11.39 8.83 6.80
N LEU A 88 10.42 9.73 6.78
CA LEU A 88 9.45 9.87 5.70
C LEU A 88 10.03 10.76 4.61
N GLN A 89 9.88 10.34 3.36
CA GLN A 89 10.19 11.15 2.18
C GLN A 89 9.04 11.07 1.18
N VAL A 90 8.58 12.23 0.71
CA VAL A 90 7.61 12.36 -0.38
C VAL A 90 8.23 13.21 -1.47
N HIS A 91 8.46 12.61 -2.64
CA HIS A 91 8.89 13.34 -3.82
C HIS A 91 7.65 13.87 -4.54
N LEU A 92 7.58 15.18 -4.68
CA LEU A 92 6.41 15.86 -5.21
C LEU A 92 6.79 17.02 -6.12
N THR A 93 5.86 17.38 -6.98
CA THR A 93 5.91 18.60 -7.78
C THR A 93 4.70 19.47 -7.40
N VAL A 94 4.94 20.75 -7.18
CA VAL A 94 3.89 21.78 -7.12
C VAL A 94 3.80 22.40 -8.52
N PRO A 95 2.75 22.07 -9.30
CA PRO A 95 2.62 22.59 -10.67
C PRO A 95 2.35 24.10 -10.72
N PRO A 96 2.76 24.80 -11.78
CA PRO A 96 2.50 26.24 -11.94
C PRO A 96 1.04 26.63 -11.74
N VAL A 97 0.11 25.84 -12.31
CA VAL A 97 -1.34 26.08 -12.21
C VAL A 97 -1.84 26.09 -10.76
N VAL A 98 -1.22 25.30 -9.86
CA VAL A 98 -1.59 25.27 -8.44
C VAL A 98 -1.25 26.61 -7.79
N ILE A 99 -0.04 27.13 -8.03
CA ILE A 99 0.39 28.41 -7.48
C ILE A 99 -0.40 29.58 -8.10
N GLU A 100 -0.68 29.54 -9.39
CA GLU A 100 -1.45 30.56 -10.09
C GLU A 100 -2.90 30.65 -9.58
N LYS A 101 -3.53 29.51 -9.27
CA LYS A 101 -4.92 29.46 -8.83
C LYS A 101 -5.11 29.63 -7.33
N LEU A 102 -4.20 29.09 -6.53
CA LEU A 102 -4.36 28.97 -5.08
C LEU A 102 -3.37 29.79 -4.26
N GLY A 103 -2.29 30.30 -4.89
CA GLY A 103 -1.14 30.84 -4.19
C GLY A 103 -0.33 29.76 -3.48
N ALA A 104 0.26 30.11 -2.34
CA ALA A 104 1.00 29.13 -1.54
C ALA A 104 0.10 28.00 -1.05
N VAL A 105 0.64 26.76 -1.05
CA VAL A 105 -0.03 25.56 -0.55
C VAL A 105 0.78 24.91 0.56
N THR A 106 0.09 24.37 1.55
CA THR A 106 0.69 23.71 2.71
C THR A 106 0.28 22.25 2.76
N LEU A 107 1.27 21.35 2.85
CA LEU A 107 1.08 19.93 3.11
C LEU A 107 1.33 19.62 4.58
N SER A 108 0.40 18.95 5.22
CA SER A 108 0.54 18.29 6.50
C SER A 108 0.40 16.78 6.35
N ALA A 109 0.99 16.03 7.28
CA ALA A 109 0.89 14.58 7.33
C ALA A 109 0.62 14.12 8.76
N SER A 110 -0.05 12.97 8.92
CA SER A 110 -0.32 12.34 10.21
C SER A 110 -0.23 10.82 10.14
N ILE A 111 0.02 10.21 11.30
CA ILE A 111 0.04 8.76 11.52
C ILE A 111 -0.75 8.51 12.80
N GLY A 112 -1.95 7.94 12.67
CA GLY A 112 -2.89 7.85 13.82
C GLY A 112 -3.14 9.23 14.44
N ASP A 113 -2.90 9.36 15.74
CA ASP A 113 -3.09 10.63 16.47
C ASP A 113 -1.86 11.56 16.38
N GLY A 114 -0.75 11.11 15.78
CA GLY A 114 0.49 11.89 15.68
C GLY A 114 0.54 12.72 14.41
N THR A 115 0.82 14.03 14.54
CA THR A 115 1.01 14.95 13.42
C THR A 115 2.48 15.17 13.13
N LEU A 116 2.83 15.28 11.85
CA LEU A 116 4.17 15.65 11.40
C LEU A 116 4.18 17.12 11.01
N ALA A 117 5.33 17.78 11.15
CA ALA A 117 5.46 19.21 10.85
C ALA A 117 5.01 19.51 9.40
N PRO A 118 4.17 20.53 9.18
CA PRO A 118 3.75 20.91 7.83
C PRO A 118 4.89 21.58 7.04
N GLU A 119 4.69 21.69 5.73
CA GLU A 119 5.58 22.44 4.84
C GLU A 119 4.77 23.21 3.80
N THR A 120 5.19 24.46 3.54
CA THR A 120 4.50 25.38 2.64
C THR A 120 5.38 25.72 1.45
N TRP A 121 4.82 25.65 0.25
CA TRP A 121 5.47 26.08 -0.99
C TRP A 121 4.70 27.22 -1.63
N SER A 122 5.43 28.30 -1.96
CA SER A 122 4.89 29.49 -2.61
C SER A 122 5.33 29.65 -4.07
N LYS A 123 6.11 28.70 -4.58
CA LYS A 123 6.61 28.68 -5.95
C LYS A 123 6.35 27.31 -6.58
N PRO A 124 6.15 27.24 -7.91
CA PRO A 124 6.11 25.95 -8.60
C PRO A 124 7.51 25.31 -8.59
N GLY A 125 7.57 23.99 -8.65
CA GLY A 125 8.82 23.24 -8.70
C GLY A 125 8.72 21.84 -8.10
N ASP A 126 9.88 21.15 -8.14
CA ASP A 126 10.02 19.82 -7.56
C ASP A 126 10.58 19.94 -6.15
N TYR A 127 9.99 19.21 -5.22
CA TYR A 127 10.31 19.25 -3.80
C TYR A 127 10.39 17.86 -3.20
N VAL A 128 11.02 17.77 -2.03
CA VAL A 128 11.01 16.57 -1.21
C VAL A 128 10.58 16.95 0.20
N TYR A 129 9.33 16.60 0.54
CA TYR A 129 8.84 16.70 1.91
C TYR A 129 9.51 15.60 2.76
N ARG A 130 10.37 16.00 3.70
CA ARG A 130 11.09 15.10 4.60
C ARG A 130 10.66 15.31 6.03
N ARG A 131 10.31 14.22 6.73
CA ARG A 131 9.93 14.28 8.15
C ARG A 131 10.48 13.11 8.92
N ASP A 132 10.87 13.38 10.13
CA ASP A 132 11.16 12.36 11.13
C ASP A 132 9.87 11.78 11.67
N VAL A 133 9.73 10.47 11.60
CA VAL A 133 8.63 9.70 12.18
C VAL A 133 9.14 9.10 13.49
N PRO A 134 8.63 9.54 14.66
CA PRO A 134 8.99 8.96 15.95
C PRO A 134 8.62 7.48 16.03
N ALA A 135 9.44 6.68 16.72
CA ALA A 135 9.18 5.26 16.95
C ALA A 135 7.81 4.99 17.58
N SER A 136 7.35 5.88 18.45
CA SER A 136 6.04 5.79 19.12
C SER A 136 4.83 5.80 18.18
N LEU A 137 5.00 6.31 16.95
CA LEU A 137 3.95 6.31 15.92
C LEU A 137 3.98 5.04 15.06
N ILE A 138 5.03 4.22 15.16
CA ILE A 138 5.20 3.00 14.37
C ILE A 138 4.88 1.80 15.27
N ARG A 139 3.60 1.44 15.35
CA ARG A 139 3.08 0.44 16.29
C ARG A 139 2.94 -0.97 15.70
N SER A 140 3.11 -1.11 14.39
CA SER A 140 2.91 -2.38 13.68
C SER A 140 3.84 -2.47 12.47
N GLY A 141 3.81 -3.62 11.76
CA GLY A 141 4.57 -3.83 10.53
C GLY A 141 4.14 -2.97 9.33
N SER A 142 3.05 -2.20 9.47
CA SER A 142 2.60 -1.24 8.46
C SER A 142 2.28 0.11 9.08
N VAL A 143 2.41 1.17 8.29
CA VAL A 143 2.13 2.55 8.68
C VAL A 143 1.13 3.15 7.70
N ARG A 144 -0.01 3.60 8.21
CA ARG A 144 -1.00 4.38 7.48
C ARG A 144 -0.63 5.86 7.60
N LEU A 145 -0.28 6.46 6.49
CA LEU A 145 0.05 7.88 6.37
C LEU A 145 -1.13 8.62 5.74
N GLU A 146 -1.61 9.65 6.41
CA GLU A 146 -2.67 10.52 5.94
C GLU A 146 -2.08 11.90 5.64
N PHE A 147 -2.30 12.39 4.44
CA PHE A 147 -1.82 13.67 3.98
C PHE A 147 -2.98 14.62 3.73
N GLN A 148 -2.78 15.90 4.08
CA GLN A 148 -3.77 16.95 3.94
C GLN A 148 -3.12 18.20 3.35
N LEU A 149 -3.60 18.66 2.21
CA LEU A 149 -3.33 19.99 1.70
C LEU A 149 -4.34 21.00 2.31
N ASP A 150 -3.88 22.19 2.62
CA ASP A 150 -4.76 23.29 3.05
C ASP A 150 -5.75 23.69 1.94
N LYS A 151 -5.34 23.57 0.66
CA LYS A 151 -6.12 23.92 -0.53
C LYS A 151 -5.89 22.92 -1.66
N ALA A 152 -6.87 22.81 -2.55
CA ALA A 152 -6.78 22.11 -3.83
C ALA A 152 -7.63 22.86 -4.87
N ILE A 153 -7.33 22.70 -6.15
CA ILE A 153 -8.12 23.24 -7.24
C ILE A 153 -9.43 22.45 -7.32
N PRO A 154 -10.60 23.08 -7.19
CA PRO A 154 -11.87 22.36 -7.24
C PRO A 154 -12.11 21.69 -8.59
N ALA A 155 -12.79 20.55 -8.57
CA ALA A 155 -13.30 19.89 -9.77
C ALA A 155 -14.12 20.87 -10.62
N GLY A 156 -13.96 20.79 -11.94
CA GLY A 156 -14.64 21.66 -12.90
C GLY A 156 -13.98 23.03 -13.11
N SER A 157 -12.93 23.39 -12.34
CA SER A 157 -12.22 24.67 -12.50
C SER A 157 -11.18 24.64 -13.62
N VAL A 158 -10.33 23.62 -13.63
CA VAL A 158 -9.24 23.43 -14.61
C VAL A 158 -9.34 22.02 -15.22
N ASP A 159 -9.77 21.07 -14.44
CA ASP A 159 -9.95 19.66 -14.75
C ASP A 159 -11.26 19.18 -14.12
N GLN A 160 -11.81 18.05 -14.56
CA GLN A 160 -13.00 17.45 -13.93
C GLN A 160 -12.69 16.85 -12.55
N ARG A 161 -11.43 16.69 -12.20
CA ARG A 161 -10.95 16.19 -10.92
C ARG A 161 -10.61 17.35 -9.97
N GLU A 162 -10.70 17.11 -8.66
CA GLU A 162 -10.04 17.95 -7.68
C GLU A 162 -8.53 17.73 -7.80
N LEU A 163 -7.73 18.79 -7.92
CA LEU A 163 -6.29 18.70 -8.11
C LEU A 163 -5.53 19.35 -6.97
N GLY A 164 -4.76 18.54 -6.25
CA GLY A 164 -3.81 18.98 -5.22
C GLY A 164 -2.42 19.23 -5.79
N ILE A 165 -1.50 18.33 -5.50
CA ILE A 165 -0.11 18.32 -5.99
C ILE A 165 0.14 17.05 -6.79
N VAL A 166 1.26 17.00 -7.49
CA VAL A 166 1.73 15.80 -8.17
C VAL A 166 2.70 15.06 -7.25
N VAL A 167 2.55 13.74 -7.12
CA VAL A 167 3.46 12.90 -6.32
C VAL A 167 4.02 11.79 -7.19
N SER A 168 5.34 11.58 -7.11
CA SER A 168 6.06 10.53 -7.84
C SER A 168 6.47 9.35 -6.96
N SER A 169 6.79 9.60 -5.67
CA SER A 169 7.08 8.51 -4.72
C SER A 169 6.82 8.93 -3.27
N ILE A 170 6.50 7.93 -2.44
CA ILE A 170 6.34 8.06 -0.99
C ILE A 170 7.09 6.90 -0.34
N GLY A 171 7.99 7.18 0.61
CA GLY A 171 8.78 6.15 1.24
C GLY A 171 9.07 6.40 2.71
N LEU A 172 9.23 5.28 3.44
CA LEU A 172 9.76 5.22 4.78
C LEU A 172 11.11 4.50 4.75
N ALA A 173 12.14 5.12 5.28
CA ALA A 173 13.47 4.53 5.47
C ALA A 173 13.82 4.49 6.95
N LEU A 174 14.64 3.52 7.36
CA LEU A 174 15.19 3.48 8.71
C LEU A 174 16.09 4.72 8.92
N LYS A 175 16.09 5.28 10.12
CA LYS A 175 17.00 6.36 10.52
C LYS A 175 18.42 5.87 10.67
#